data_a9af278037c2f59c4646eccbbcf6b8f4
#
_entry.id   a9af278037c2f59c4646eccbbcf6b8f4
#
_cell.length_a   1.000
_cell.length_b   1.000
_cell.length_c   1.000
_cell.angle_alpha   90.00
_cell.angle_beta   90.00
_cell.angle_gamma   90.00
#
_symmetry.space_group_name_H-M   'P 1'
#
loop_
_entity.id
_entity.type
_entity.pdbx_description
1 polymer ?
#
loop_
_entity_poly.entity_id
_entity_poly.type
_entity_poly.pdbx_seq_one_letter_code
_entity_poly.pdbx_strand_id
1 'polypeptide(L)'
;MSPRSATTALAVSLVLICALPWVSPVAGQTVCLPLPRLLSITPMGGQAGTSVDVTVSGEFLDDQPQLVFSDKRLSVAAQTAPDGAVVSGKFRVTIPADCPPGLYEARLLTRLGISSSRVFCVGDLSEQVQQPGSTTVATAMPLAVNSVCNSQMTARSIDHFRFEASAGTRYVIVCESRSIESRLDPVLVLANASGQDLLVERQRGLIDFTAKVSGSHIIKVHELTYKGGAGYYYRLAVRQLSADQSLPALASIRPVRSFSWPPTGLPALASLSEHQPESSAGVVQPITLPCDVQGSFATAADTDVFEFTAKKGEVWWVEVASERLGRPTDPAVVIQRV
;
A
#
# COMPACT_ATOMS: atom_id res chain seq x y z
N MET A 1 -23.02 33.58 89.69
CA MET A 1 -23.71 33.02 88.52
C MET A 1 -22.62 32.67 87.50
N SER A 2 -22.45 31.40 87.34
CA SER A 2 -21.31 30.76 86.60
C SER A 2 -21.60 30.60 85.11
N PRO A 3 -20.67 30.86 84.19
CA PRO A 3 -20.81 30.55 82.76
C PRO A 3 -20.19 29.16 82.46
N ARG A 4 -21.03 28.14 82.52
CA ARG A 4 -20.66 26.80 82.11
C ARG A 4 -21.70 26.25 81.12
N SER A 5 -21.61 26.51 79.85
CA SER A 5 -22.35 25.74 78.85
C SER A 5 -21.94 25.98 77.33
N ALA A 6 -20.86 26.69 77.09
CA ALA A 6 -20.49 26.98 75.70
C ALA A 6 -19.34 26.09 75.07
N THR A 7 -18.64 25.30 75.92
CA THR A 7 -17.44 24.56 75.47
C THR A 7 -17.69 23.10 75.09
N THR A 8 -18.86 22.54 75.44
CA THR A 8 -19.14 21.12 75.18
C THR A 8 -19.79 20.88 73.78
N ALA A 9 -20.43 21.89 73.20
CA ALA A 9 -21.06 21.75 71.88
C ALA A 9 -20.06 21.79 70.70
N LEU A 10 -18.90 22.45 70.92
CA LEU A 10 -17.88 22.56 69.83
C LEU A 10 -17.01 21.29 69.68
N ALA A 11 -16.84 20.51 70.74
CA ALA A 11 -16.08 19.27 70.74
C ALA A 11 -16.81 18.11 70.08
N VAL A 12 -18.14 18.06 70.10
CA VAL A 12 -18.94 17.00 69.48
C VAL A 12 -19.03 17.20 67.90
N SER A 13 -19.04 18.43 67.44
CA SER A 13 -19.06 18.71 65.98
C SER A 13 -17.74 18.41 65.29
N LEU A 14 -16.60 18.47 65.99
CA LEU A 14 -15.29 18.21 65.37
C LEU A 14 -14.97 16.70 65.23
N VAL A 15 -15.59 15.87 66.08
CA VAL A 15 -15.36 14.41 66.01
C VAL A 15 -16.23 13.74 64.96
N LEU A 16 -17.33 14.37 64.53
CA LEU A 16 -18.19 13.80 63.46
C LEU A 16 -17.66 14.00 62.06
N ILE A 17 -16.72 14.94 61.83
CA ILE A 17 -16.11 15.23 60.51
C ILE A 17 -14.96 14.26 60.20
N CYS A 18 -14.36 13.62 61.22
CA CYS A 18 -13.26 12.65 60.98
C CYS A 18 -13.73 11.21 60.71
N ALA A 19 -15.02 10.93 60.70
CA ALA A 19 -15.56 9.57 60.49
C ALA A 19 -16.16 9.33 59.09
N LEU A 20 -15.95 10.24 58.15
CA LEU A 20 -16.28 9.94 56.73
C LEU A 20 -15.23 8.95 56.19
N PRO A 21 -15.67 7.76 55.73
CA PRO A 21 -14.73 6.85 55.12
C PRO A 21 -14.11 7.53 53.87
N TRP A 22 -12.80 7.66 53.87
CA TRP A 22 -12.09 8.00 52.64
C TRP A 22 -12.40 6.92 51.62
N VAL A 23 -13.33 7.19 50.73
CA VAL A 23 -13.53 6.37 49.54
C VAL A 23 -12.33 6.61 48.65
N SER A 24 -11.34 5.73 48.76
CA SER A 24 -10.23 5.70 47.81
C SER A 24 -10.84 5.51 46.40
N PRO A 25 -10.53 6.38 45.44
CA PRO A 25 -10.94 6.11 44.06
C PRO A 25 -10.38 4.75 43.66
N VAL A 26 -11.22 3.79 43.37
CA VAL A 26 -10.83 2.55 42.76
C VAL A 26 -10.32 2.95 41.37
N ALA A 27 -9.02 3.10 41.22
CA ALA A 27 -8.38 3.20 39.91
C ALA A 27 -8.63 1.86 39.22
N GLY A 28 -9.69 1.80 38.44
CA GLY A 28 -9.91 0.70 37.53
C GLY A 28 -8.71 0.60 36.62
N GLN A 29 -7.90 -0.45 36.76
CA GLN A 29 -6.90 -0.77 35.76
C GLN A 29 -7.66 -1.04 34.45
N THR A 30 -7.55 -0.13 33.50
CA THR A 30 -8.01 -0.38 32.16
C THR A 30 -7.14 -1.51 31.59
N VAL A 31 -7.69 -2.73 31.60
CA VAL A 31 -7.06 -3.85 30.89
C VAL A 31 -7.13 -3.52 29.40
N CYS A 32 -6.01 -3.07 28.85
CA CYS A 32 -5.89 -2.85 27.43
C CYS A 32 -5.71 -4.22 26.77
N LEU A 33 -6.75 -4.71 26.11
CA LEU A 33 -6.63 -5.94 25.31
C LEU A 33 -5.69 -5.69 24.12
N PRO A 34 -4.84 -6.65 23.75
CA PRO A 34 -3.99 -6.51 22.59
C PRO A 34 -4.84 -6.40 21.32
N LEU A 35 -4.45 -5.49 20.43
CA LEU A 35 -5.12 -5.32 19.15
C LEU A 35 -4.60 -6.33 18.13
N PRO A 36 -5.47 -7.04 17.41
CA PRO A 36 -5.06 -7.96 16.37
C PRO A 36 -4.41 -7.19 15.21
N ARG A 37 -3.31 -7.73 14.68
CA ARG A 37 -2.56 -7.14 13.58
C ARG A 37 -2.36 -8.14 12.48
N LEU A 38 -2.86 -7.84 11.29
CA LEU A 38 -2.53 -8.58 10.07
C LEU A 38 -1.21 -8.05 9.54
N LEU A 39 -0.16 -8.88 9.47
CA LEU A 39 1.17 -8.49 9.01
C LEU A 39 1.41 -8.82 7.54
N SER A 40 0.91 -9.96 7.08
CA SER A 40 1.03 -10.35 5.67
C SER A 40 -0.12 -11.22 5.21
N ILE A 41 -0.34 -11.21 3.91
CA ILE A 41 -1.19 -12.14 3.16
C ILE A 41 -0.36 -12.62 1.96
N THR A 42 -0.20 -13.94 1.80
CA THR A 42 0.67 -14.52 0.77
C THR A 42 -0.05 -15.66 0.04
N PRO A 43 -0.12 -15.64 -1.29
CA PRO A 43 0.23 -14.52 -2.17
C PRO A 43 -0.66 -13.30 -1.92
N MET A 44 -0.15 -12.12 -2.28
CA MET A 44 -0.83 -10.85 -2.05
C MET A 44 -1.74 -10.41 -3.20
N GLY A 45 -2.11 -11.32 -4.07
CA GLY A 45 -3.01 -11.06 -5.19
C GLY A 45 -3.42 -12.31 -5.94
N GLY A 46 -4.27 -12.10 -6.94
CA GLY A 46 -4.76 -13.13 -7.83
C GLY A 46 -5.39 -12.56 -9.09
N GLN A 47 -5.52 -13.38 -10.12
CA GLN A 47 -6.17 -13.02 -11.37
C GLN A 47 -7.70 -13.04 -11.20
N ALA A 48 -8.39 -12.06 -11.79
CA ALA A 48 -9.85 -12.08 -11.91
C ALA A 48 -10.33 -13.38 -12.62
N GLY A 49 -11.41 -13.98 -12.11
CA GLY A 49 -11.93 -15.25 -12.61
C GLY A 49 -11.23 -16.50 -12.04
N THR A 50 -10.36 -16.36 -11.02
CA THR A 50 -9.63 -17.49 -10.42
C THR A 50 -9.88 -17.62 -8.93
N SER A 51 -9.41 -18.74 -8.35
CA SER A 51 -9.31 -18.90 -6.90
C SER A 51 -7.86 -19.05 -6.50
N VAL A 52 -7.48 -18.43 -5.38
CA VAL A 52 -6.12 -18.46 -4.86
C VAL A 52 -6.12 -18.89 -3.40
N ASP A 53 -5.21 -19.79 -3.06
CA ASP A 53 -4.99 -20.20 -1.68
C ASP A 53 -3.99 -19.25 -1.03
N VAL A 54 -4.43 -18.57 0.04
CA VAL A 54 -3.65 -17.59 0.76
C VAL A 54 -3.34 -18.03 2.18
N THR A 55 -2.16 -17.63 2.65
CA THR A 55 -1.76 -17.77 4.04
C THR A 55 -1.61 -16.39 4.65
N VAL A 56 -2.18 -16.18 5.81
CA VAL A 56 -2.05 -14.94 6.57
C VAL A 56 -1.10 -15.12 7.74
N SER A 57 -0.35 -14.07 8.08
CA SER A 57 0.43 -14.01 9.32
C SER A 57 0.13 -12.72 10.07
N GLY A 58 0.26 -12.75 11.39
CA GLY A 58 -0.04 -11.59 12.21
C GLY A 58 0.24 -11.80 13.69
N GLU A 59 -0.12 -10.78 14.47
CA GLU A 59 0.03 -10.77 15.92
C GLU A 59 -1.37 -10.72 16.56
N PHE A 60 -1.52 -11.43 17.69
CA PHE A 60 -2.77 -11.51 18.46
C PHE A 60 -3.97 -11.97 17.61
N LEU A 61 -3.72 -12.85 16.67
CA LEU A 61 -4.74 -13.58 15.94
C LEU A 61 -5.20 -14.74 16.81
N ASP A 62 -6.52 -14.97 16.84
CA ASP A 62 -7.07 -16.14 17.52
C ASP A 62 -6.95 -17.40 16.65
N ASP A 63 -7.42 -18.53 17.16
CA ASP A 63 -7.30 -19.83 16.48
C ASP A 63 -8.19 -19.94 15.23
N GLN A 64 -9.22 -19.09 15.11
CA GLN A 64 -10.19 -19.14 14.01
C GLN A 64 -10.53 -17.75 13.48
N PRO A 65 -9.54 -17.00 12.98
CA PRO A 65 -9.81 -15.70 12.39
C PRO A 65 -10.62 -15.88 11.09
N GLN A 66 -11.45 -14.88 10.77
CA GLN A 66 -12.17 -14.81 9.50
C GLN A 66 -11.54 -13.75 8.60
N LEU A 67 -11.10 -14.14 7.42
CA LEU A 67 -10.58 -13.20 6.43
C LEU A 67 -11.75 -12.54 5.70
N VAL A 68 -11.74 -11.21 5.64
CA VAL A 68 -12.74 -10.39 4.95
C VAL A 68 -12.07 -9.35 4.07
N PHE A 69 -12.76 -8.95 3.01
CA PHE A 69 -12.30 -7.92 2.08
C PHE A 69 -13.22 -6.71 2.09
N SER A 70 -12.69 -5.56 1.65
CA SER A 70 -13.45 -4.33 1.47
C SER A 70 -14.55 -4.45 0.40
N ASP A 71 -14.44 -5.43 -0.49
CA ASP A 71 -15.43 -5.72 -1.52
C ASP A 71 -16.03 -7.11 -1.33
N LYS A 72 -17.36 -7.16 -1.26
CA LYS A 72 -18.11 -8.41 -1.03
C LYS A 72 -18.05 -9.40 -2.20
N ARG A 73 -17.59 -8.99 -3.38
CA ARG A 73 -17.39 -9.89 -4.53
C ARG A 73 -16.31 -10.91 -4.26
N LEU A 74 -15.27 -10.55 -3.50
CA LEU A 74 -14.23 -11.47 -3.08
C LEU A 74 -14.79 -12.40 -1.99
N SER A 75 -15.04 -13.64 -2.32
CA SER A 75 -15.53 -14.64 -1.37
C SER A 75 -14.38 -15.44 -0.76
N VAL A 76 -14.52 -15.79 0.51
CA VAL A 76 -13.48 -16.46 1.29
C VAL A 76 -14.02 -17.70 1.95
N ALA A 77 -13.26 -18.79 1.84
CA ALA A 77 -13.48 -20.02 2.61
C ALA A 77 -12.23 -20.37 3.40
N ALA A 78 -12.38 -20.73 4.68
CA ALA A 78 -11.28 -21.30 5.45
C ALA A 78 -10.86 -22.65 4.85
N GLN A 79 -9.57 -22.94 4.80
CA GLN A 79 -9.08 -24.23 4.37
C GLN A 79 -9.21 -25.26 5.49
N THR A 80 -9.53 -26.48 5.10
CA THR A 80 -9.63 -27.62 6.01
C THR A 80 -8.56 -28.65 5.70
N ALA A 81 -8.04 -29.30 6.72
CA ALA A 81 -7.18 -30.45 6.60
C ALA A 81 -8.00 -31.70 6.18
N PRO A 82 -7.36 -32.79 5.77
CA PRO A 82 -8.07 -34.03 5.35
C PRO A 82 -8.99 -34.62 6.42
N ASP A 83 -8.75 -34.34 7.70
CA ASP A 83 -9.60 -34.77 8.83
C ASP A 83 -10.78 -33.79 9.09
N GLY A 84 -10.95 -32.77 8.26
CA GLY A 84 -12.00 -31.77 8.38
C GLY A 84 -11.69 -30.62 9.35
N ALA A 85 -10.54 -30.62 10.03
CA ALA A 85 -10.15 -29.54 10.91
C ALA A 85 -9.78 -28.28 10.13
N VAL A 86 -10.23 -27.11 10.60
CA VAL A 86 -9.86 -25.82 9.99
C VAL A 86 -8.36 -25.57 10.19
N VAL A 87 -7.65 -25.24 9.11
CA VAL A 87 -6.24 -24.87 9.16
C VAL A 87 -6.15 -23.37 9.45
N SER A 88 -5.72 -23.04 10.65
CA SER A 88 -5.62 -21.64 11.08
C SER A 88 -4.74 -20.81 10.13
N GLY A 89 -5.22 -19.61 9.76
CA GLY A 89 -4.51 -18.68 8.90
C GLY A 89 -4.42 -19.07 7.43
N LYS A 90 -5.11 -20.13 6.97
CA LYS A 90 -5.18 -20.51 5.56
C LYS A 90 -6.58 -20.37 5.01
N PHE A 91 -6.68 -19.69 3.87
CA PHE A 91 -7.96 -19.41 3.23
C PHE A 91 -7.88 -19.63 1.73
N ARG A 92 -9.02 -19.94 1.12
CA ARG A 92 -9.22 -19.88 -0.31
C ARG A 92 -10.02 -18.64 -0.64
N VAL A 93 -9.45 -17.76 -1.45
CA VAL A 93 -10.09 -16.56 -1.95
C VAL A 93 -10.55 -16.82 -3.37
N THR A 94 -11.84 -16.64 -3.63
CA THR A 94 -12.40 -16.73 -4.98
C THR A 94 -12.66 -15.33 -5.51
N ILE A 95 -12.08 -15.03 -6.66
CA ILE A 95 -12.12 -13.75 -7.34
C ILE A 95 -13.03 -13.92 -8.56
N PRO A 96 -14.20 -13.29 -8.63
CA PRO A 96 -15.08 -13.41 -9.80
C PRO A 96 -14.46 -12.75 -11.04
N ALA A 97 -14.88 -13.20 -12.21
CA ALA A 97 -14.32 -12.71 -13.49
C ALA A 97 -14.65 -11.23 -13.76
N ASP A 98 -15.73 -10.73 -13.20
CA ASP A 98 -16.17 -9.32 -13.28
C ASP A 98 -15.59 -8.44 -12.16
N CYS A 99 -14.71 -8.98 -11.33
CA CYS A 99 -14.02 -8.18 -10.31
C CYS A 99 -13.02 -7.23 -11.00
N PRO A 100 -13.18 -5.92 -10.86
CA PRO A 100 -12.27 -4.97 -11.50
C PRO A 100 -10.83 -5.15 -11.01
N PRO A 101 -9.83 -5.05 -11.88
CA PRO A 101 -8.45 -4.95 -11.47
C PRO A 101 -8.26 -3.77 -10.51
N GLY A 102 -7.52 -4.00 -9.42
CA GLY A 102 -7.32 -2.99 -8.40
C GLY A 102 -6.83 -3.57 -7.08
N LEU A 103 -6.92 -2.74 -6.07
CA LEU A 103 -6.42 -3.04 -4.73
C LEU A 103 -7.59 -3.11 -3.74
N TYR A 104 -7.62 -4.17 -2.99
CA TYR A 104 -8.68 -4.48 -2.04
C TYR A 104 -8.09 -4.62 -0.64
N GLU A 105 -8.70 -3.98 0.35
CA GLU A 105 -8.28 -4.16 1.73
C GLU A 105 -8.73 -5.53 2.25
N ALA A 106 -7.79 -6.27 2.80
CA ALA A 106 -8.00 -7.51 3.53
C ALA A 106 -7.85 -7.27 5.03
N ARG A 107 -8.75 -7.81 5.85
CA ARG A 107 -8.73 -7.74 7.31
C ARG A 107 -9.10 -9.08 7.92
N LEU A 108 -8.68 -9.30 9.14
CA LEU A 108 -9.12 -10.45 9.93
C LEU A 108 -10.12 -10.01 10.99
N LEU A 109 -11.24 -10.70 11.08
CA LEU A 109 -12.16 -10.63 12.19
C LEU A 109 -11.72 -11.68 13.21
N THR A 110 -11.46 -11.27 14.43
CA THR A 110 -11.03 -12.11 15.54
C THR A 110 -11.91 -11.87 16.77
N ARG A 111 -11.78 -12.68 17.80
CA ARG A 111 -12.47 -12.45 19.09
C ARG A 111 -12.01 -11.15 19.77
N LEU A 112 -10.82 -10.67 19.46
CA LEU A 112 -10.26 -9.44 20.00
C LEU A 112 -10.67 -8.20 19.18
N GLY A 113 -11.37 -8.39 18.07
CA GLY A 113 -11.80 -7.31 17.18
C GLY A 113 -11.28 -7.45 15.75
N ILE A 114 -11.27 -6.34 15.02
CA ILE A 114 -10.85 -6.27 13.62
C ILE A 114 -9.36 -5.92 13.56
N SER A 115 -8.59 -6.65 12.75
CA SER A 115 -7.17 -6.39 12.56
C SER A 115 -6.88 -5.10 11.77
N SER A 116 -5.62 -4.67 11.75
CA SER A 116 -5.11 -3.77 10.71
C SER A 116 -5.38 -4.36 9.33
N SER A 117 -5.49 -3.51 8.30
CA SER A 117 -5.63 -3.95 6.92
C SER A 117 -4.31 -4.38 6.31
N ARG A 118 -4.41 -5.23 5.30
CA ARG A 118 -3.38 -5.50 4.29
C ARG A 118 -4.02 -5.54 2.92
N VAL A 119 -3.18 -5.40 1.94
CA VAL A 119 -3.58 -5.31 0.56
C VAL A 119 -3.68 -6.64 -0.08
N PHE A 120 -4.67 -6.76 -0.94
CA PHE A 120 -4.81 -7.84 -1.88
C PHE A 120 -5.05 -7.26 -3.28
N CYS A 121 -4.20 -7.65 -4.23
CA CYS A 121 -4.24 -7.12 -5.58
C CYS A 121 -5.06 -8.05 -6.48
N VAL A 122 -6.04 -7.52 -7.18
CA VAL A 122 -6.71 -8.23 -8.27
C VAL A 122 -6.17 -7.70 -9.59
N GLY A 123 -5.71 -8.61 -10.43
CA GLY A 123 -5.15 -8.29 -11.75
C GLY A 123 -5.85 -9.02 -12.89
N ASP A 124 -5.44 -8.68 -14.10
CA ASP A 124 -5.88 -9.29 -15.36
C ASP A 124 -4.91 -10.36 -15.87
N LEU A 125 -3.70 -10.39 -15.31
CA LEU A 125 -2.64 -11.33 -15.70
C LEU A 125 -2.67 -12.60 -14.87
N SER A 126 -2.18 -13.69 -15.46
CA SER A 126 -1.95 -14.93 -14.71
C SER A 126 -0.89 -14.71 -13.62
N GLU A 127 -1.10 -15.33 -12.46
CA GLU A 127 -0.22 -15.14 -11.32
C GLU A 127 0.43 -16.46 -10.90
N GLN A 128 1.67 -16.35 -10.43
CA GLN A 128 2.42 -17.44 -9.83
C GLN A 128 3.13 -16.96 -8.57
N VAL A 129 3.59 -17.91 -7.76
CA VAL A 129 4.37 -17.63 -6.55
C VAL A 129 5.81 -18.07 -6.79
N GLN A 130 6.77 -17.26 -6.36
CA GLN A 130 8.17 -17.58 -6.48
C GLN A 130 8.51 -18.91 -5.79
N GLN A 131 9.27 -19.73 -6.51
CA GLN A 131 9.83 -20.96 -5.93
C GLN A 131 11.14 -20.64 -5.20
N PRO A 132 11.41 -21.27 -4.05
CA PRO A 132 12.67 -21.11 -3.35
C PRO A 132 13.88 -21.50 -4.21
N GLY A 133 15.01 -20.79 -4.01
CA GLY A 133 16.29 -21.15 -4.66
C GLY A 133 16.58 -20.38 -5.96
N SER A 134 15.76 -19.45 -6.38
CA SER A 134 15.95 -18.63 -7.60
C SER A 134 16.96 -17.49 -7.36
N THR A 135 18.16 -17.82 -6.89
CA THR A 135 19.14 -16.82 -6.42
C THR A 135 20.35 -16.62 -7.35
N THR A 136 20.39 -17.31 -8.48
CA THR A 136 21.45 -17.20 -9.47
C THR A 136 20.87 -17.21 -10.88
N VAL A 137 21.68 -16.81 -11.87
CA VAL A 137 21.28 -16.87 -13.30
C VAL A 137 20.91 -18.30 -13.70
N ALA A 138 21.65 -19.30 -13.22
CA ALA A 138 21.41 -20.69 -13.54
C ALA A 138 20.09 -21.24 -12.94
N THR A 139 19.70 -20.72 -11.76
CA THR A 139 18.49 -21.12 -11.05
C THR A 139 17.35 -20.13 -11.23
N ALA A 140 17.48 -19.17 -12.17
CA ALA A 140 16.48 -18.14 -12.41
C ALA A 140 15.10 -18.76 -12.71
N MET A 141 14.07 -18.33 -11.97
CA MET A 141 12.71 -18.81 -12.12
C MET A 141 12.12 -18.38 -13.46
N PRO A 142 11.53 -19.28 -14.26
CA PRO A 142 10.82 -18.89 -15.48
C PRO A 142 9.62 -17.99 -15.14
N LEU A 143 9.52 -16.85 -15.81
CA LEU A 143 8.42 -15.89 -15.72
C LEU A 143 7.87 -15.66 -17.13
N ALA A 144 6.65 -16.08 -17.36
CA ALA A 144 6.01 -15.87 -18.64
C ALA A 144 5.77 -14.38 -18.92
N VAL A 145 5.89 -13.97 -20.18
CA VAL A 145 5.45 -12.63 -20.61
C VAL A 145 3.92 -12.54 -20.37
N ASN A 146 3.46 -11.38 -19.95
CA ASN A 146 2.08 -11.13 -19.53
C ASN A 146 1.66 -11.99 -18.32
N SER A 147 2.56 -12.09 -17.34
CA SER A 147 2.26 -12.73 -16.05
C SER A 147 2.83 -11.94 -14.88
N VAL A 148 2.42 -12.30 -13.68
CA VAL A 148 2.86 -11.74 -12.41
C VAL A 148 3.44 -12.84 -11.54
N CYS A 149 4.56 -12.55 -10.88
CA CYS A 149 5.10 -13.38 -9.81
C CYS A 149 4.99 -12.68 -8.46
N ASN A 150 4.29 -13.31 -7.52
CA ASN A 150 4.25 -12.88 -6.12
C ASN A 150 5.47 -13.45 -5.39
N SER A 151 6.20 -12.61 -4.70
CA SER A 151 7.44 -12.99 -4.03
C SER A 151 7.64 -12.29 -2.70
N GLN A 152 8.50 -12.89 -1.87
CA GLN A 152 8.96 -12.31 -0.61
C GLN A 152 10.50 -12.34 -0.58
N MET A 153 11.09 -11.16 -0.42
CA MET A 153 12.54 -11.01 -0.41
C MET A 153 13.17 -11.65 0.83
N THR A 154 14.16 -12.49 0.60
CA THR A 154 15.04 -12.99 1.66
C THR A 154 16.18 -12.00 1.90
N ALA A 155 16.55 -11.77 3.16
CA ALA A 155 17.68 -10.88 3.48
C ALA A 155 18.98 -11.38 2.85
N ARG A 156 19.78 -10.45 2.31
CA ARG A 156 21.07 -10.71 1.65
C ARG A 156 20.93 -11.57 0.39
N SER A 157 19.77 -11.55 -0.26
CA SER A 157 19.48 -12.32 -1.48
C SER A 157 19.24 -11.40 -2.65
N ILE A 158 19.40 -11.95 -3.84
CA ILE A 158 18.99 -11.40 -5.12
C ILE A 158 18.11 -12.44 -5.78
N ASP A 159 16.87 -12.13 -6.04
CA ASP A 159 15.96 -13.01 -6.76
C ASP A 159 16.17 -12.89 -8.26
N HIS A 160 16.21 -14.03 -8.95
CA HIS A 160 16.46 -14.10 -10.39
C HIS A 160 15.26 -14.69 -11.11
N PHE A 161 14.81 -14.00 -12.15
CA PHE A 161 13.72 -14.44 -13.02
C PHE A 161 14.21 -14.46 -14.46
N ARG A 162 13.67 -15.37 -15.26
CA ARG A 162 14.01 -15.50 -16.68
C ARG A 162 12.76 -15.39 -17.53
N PHE A 163 12.79 -14.58 -18.54
CA PHE A 163 11.74 -14.51 -19.54
C PHE A 163 12.30 -14.49 -20.95
N GLU A 164 11.50 -14.92 -21.91
CA GLU A 164 11.88 -14.93 -23.32
C GLU A 164 11.37 -13.66 -24.02
N ALA A 165 12.26 -12.96 -24.67
CA ALA A 165 11.96 -11.75 -25.40
C ALA A 165 12.15 -11.95 -26.92
N SER A 166 11.34 -11.24 -27.71
CA SER A 166 11.47 -11.16 -29.16
C SER A 166 12.10 -9.82 -29.57
N ALA A 167 13.06 -9.83 -30.47
CA ALA A 167 13.70 -8.61 -30.97
C ALA A 167 12.66 -7.65 -31.54
N GLY A 168 12.84 -6.34 -31.31
CA GLY A 168 11.92 -5.28 -31.71
C GLY A 168 10.67 -5.14 -30.86
N THR A 169 10.43 -6.04 -29.91
CA THR A 169 9.26 -5.98 -29.02
C THR A 169 9.54 -5.18 -27.78
N ARG A 170 8.59 -4.32 -27.39
CA ARG A 170 8.63 -3.50 -26.18
C ARG A 170 8.07 -4.28 -24.99
N TYR A 171 8.82 -4.27 -23.91
CA TYR A 171 8.47 -4.91 -22.66
C TYR A 171 8.53 -3.89 -21.52
N VAL A 172 7.59 -4.02 -20.58
CA VAL A 172 7.57 -3.27 -19.34
C VAL A 172 7.65 -4.25 -18.19
N ILE A 173 8.68 -4.10 -17.36
CA ILE A 173 8.88 -4.87 -16.14
C ILE A 173 8.48 -3.97 -14.99
N VAL A 174 7.54 -4.42 -14.16
CA VAL A 174 7.03 -3.66 -13.01
C VAL A 174 7.25 -4.47 -11.74
N CYS A 175 7.84 -3.85 -10.73
CA CYS A 175 7.94 -4.39 -9.38
C CYS A 175 7.11 -3.54 -8.43
N GLU A 176 5.90 -3.99 -8.14
CA GLU A 176 5.06 -3.37 -7.13
C GLU A 176 5.54 -3.78 -5.73
N SER A 177 5.82 -2.81 -4.89
CA SER A 177 6.28 -3.03 -3.51
C SER A 177 5.70 -1.99 -2.55
N ARG A 178 6.20 -0.76 -2.53
CA ARG A 178 5.70 0.30 -1.64
C ARG A 178 4.23 0.63 -1.89
N SER A 179 3.80 0.63 -3.13
CA SER A 179 2.39 0.83 -3.52
C SER A 179 1.45 -0.21 -2.91
N ILE A 180 1.96 -1.35 -2.50
CA ILE A 180 1.24 -2.44 -1.86
C ILE A 180 1.64 -2.65 -0.39
N GLU A 181 2.09 -1.60 0.30
CA GLU A 181 2.48 -1.57 1.73
C GLU A 181 3.71 -2.41 2.11
N SER A 182 4.51 -2.82 1.15
CA SER A 182 5.78 -3.48 1.42
C SER A 182 6.84 -2.51 1.92
N ARG A 183 7.76 -3.01 2.74
CA ARG A 183 8.96 -2.29 3.16
C ARG A 183 10.10 -2.37 2.15
N LEU A 184 9.90 -3.09 1.07
CA LEU A 184 10.92 -3.31 0.06
C LEU A 184 11.12 -2.06 -0.80
N ASP A 185 12.37 -1.60 -0.88
CA ASP A 185 12.86 -0.65 -1.87
C ASP A 185 13.50 -1.43 -3.01
N PRO A 186 12.78 -1.65 -4.12
CA PRO A 186 13.26 -2.55 -5.15
C PRO A 186 14.39 -1.93 -5.96
N VAL A 187 15.43 -2.69 -6.18
CA VAL A 187 16.39 -2.49 -7.25
C VAL A 187 16.09 -3.54 -8.31
N LEU A 188 15.74 -3.08 -9.51
CA LEU A 188 15.52 -3.92 -10.68
C LEU A 188 16.73 -3.86 -11.59
N VAL A 189 17.22 -5.02 -12.01
CA VAL A 189 18.27 -5.12 -13.01
C VAL A 189 17.79 -6.02 -14.13
N LEU A 190 17.78 -5.48 -15.35
CA LEU A 190 17.62 -6.29 -16.56
C LEU A 190 18.99 -6.71 -17.05
N ALA A 191 19.18 -8.00 -17.31
CA ALA A 191 20.42 -8.57 -17.81
C ALA A 191 20.16 -9.46 -19.03
N ASN A 192 21.22 -9.73 -19.80
CA ASN A 192 21.17 -10.70 -20.88
C ASN A 192 21.21 -12.15 -20.33
N ALA A 193 21.15 -13.13 -21.23
CA ALA A 193 21.14 -14.55 -20.86
C ALA A 193 22.37 -15.02 -20.08
N SER A 194 23.53 -14.35 -20.25
CA SER A 194 24.75 -14.63 -19.48
C SER A 194 24.80 -13.93 -18.12
N GLY A 195 23.82 -13.10 -17.79
CA GLY A 195 23.73 -12.36 -16.53
C GLY A 195 24.46 -11.01 -16.55
N GLN A 196 24.93 -10.54 -17.71
CA GLN A 196 25.49 -9.19 -17.87
C GLN A 196 24.37 -8.15 -17.81
N ASP A 197 24.54 -7.14 -16.96
CA ASP A 197 23.55 -6.09 -16.74
C ASP A 197 23.41 -5.19 -17.98
N LEU A 198 22.16 -4.96 -18.37
CA LEU A 198 21.78 -4.09 -19.49
C LEU A 198 21.18 -2.78 -18.97
N LEU A 199 20.29 -2.84 -17.99
CA LEU A 199 19.61 -1.70 -17.38
C LEU A 199 19.51 -1.90 -15.87
N VAL A 200 19.62 -0.81 -15.11
CA VAL A 200 19.44 -0.81 -13.66
C VAL A 200 18.45 0.29 -13.29
N GLU A 201 17.43 -0.06 -12.55
CA GLU A 201 16.40 0.85 -12.06
C GLU A 201 16.32 0.78 -10.54
N ARG A 202 16.35 1.94 -9.83
CA ARG A 202 16.43 2.04 -8.37
C ARG A 202 15.36 2.91 -7.73
N GLN A 203 14.53 3.59 -8.51
CA GLN A 203 13.63 4.61 -7.99
C GLN A 203 12.16 4.31 -8.26
N ARG A 204 11.84 3.84 -9.46
CA ARG A 204 10.46 3.72 -9.95
C ARG A 204 9.90 2.30 -9.84
N GLY A 205 10.76 1.30 -9.63
CA GLY A 205 10.35 -0.09 -9.71
C GLY A 205 9.81 -0.49 -11.09
N LEU A 206 10.23 0.21 -12.17
CA LEU A 206 9.74 0.00 -13.52
C LEU A 206 10.87 0.15 -14.54
N ILE A 207 11.03 -0.89 -15.38
CA ILE A 207 11.90 -0.84 -16.56
C ILE A 207 11.03 -0.92 -17.81
N ASP A 208 11.18 0.05 -18.70
CA ASP A 208 10.58 0.07 -20.03
C ASP A 208 11.70 -0.07 -21.06
N PHE A 209 11.66 -1.11 -21.87
CA PHE A 209 12.71 -1.36 -22.85
C PHE A 209 12.19 -2.08 -24.09
N THR A 210 12.87 -1.86 -25.22
CA THR A 210 12.67 -2.63 -26.44
C THR A 210 13.80 -3.62 -26.59
N ALA A 211 13.48 -4.90 -26.70
CA ALA A 211 14.48 -5.95 -26.83
C ALA A 211 15.24 -5.82 -28.16
N LYS A 212 16.57 -5.72 -28.09
CA LYS A 212 17.43 -5.63 -29.30
C LYS A 212 17.68 -6.98 -29.96
N VAL A 213 17.61 -8.05 -29.17
CA VAL A 213 17.85 -9.43 -29.62
C VAL A 213 16.76 -10.33 -29.05
N SER A 214 16.40 -11.37 -29.80
CA SER A 214 15.51 -12.42 -29.30
C SER A 214 16.25 -13.39 -28.38
N GLY A 215 15.53 -13.97 -27.43
CA GLY A 215 16.03 -14.97 -26.50
C GLY A 215 15.85 -14.60 -25.04
N SER A 216 16.53 -15.35 -24.20
CA SER A 216 16.39 -15.29 -22.77
C SER A 216 16.97 -14.01 -22.17
N HIS A 217 16.21 -13.35 -21.32
CA HIS A 217 16.62 -12.22 -20.51
C HIS A 217 16.43 -12.54 -19.04
N ILE A 218 17.28 -11.97 -18.20
CA ILE A 218 17.26 -12.16 -16.75
C ILE A 218 16.81 -10.87 -16.07
N ILE A 219 15.87 -10.99 -15.15
CA ILE A 219 15.50 -9.91 -14.23
C ILE A 219 16.08 -10.27 -12.86
N LYS A 220 16.86 -9.37 -12.27
CA LYS A 220 17.33 -9.48 -10.91
C LYS A 220 16.58 -8.50 -10.06
N VAL A 221 16.09 -8.95 -8.91
CA VAL A 221 15.39 -8.11 -7.93
C VAL A 221 16.11 -8.24 -6.59
N HIS A 222 16.45 -7.12 -5.98
CA HIS A 222 16.91 -7.11 -4.61
C HIS A 222 16.43 -5.86 -3.87
N GLU A 223 16.43 -5.92 -2.57
CA GLU A 223 16.16 -4.75 -1.75
C GLU A 223 17.40 -3.83 -1.72
N LEU A 224 17.21 -2.52 -1.76
CA LEU A 224 18.27 -1.50 -1.86
C LEU A 224 19.40 -1.68 -0.85
N THR A 225 19.07 -2.08 0.38
CA THR A 225 20.02 -2.32 1.48
C THR A 225 20.14 -3.79 1.86
N TYR A 226 19.67 -4.69 1.00
CA TYR A 226 19.68 -6.16 1.18
C TYR A 226 18.95 -6.65 2.42
N LYS A 227 17.91 -5.93 2.85
CA LYS A 227 16.97 -6.38 3.88
C LYS A 227 15.99 -7.39 3.30
N GLY A 228 15.28 -8.10 4.18
CA GLY A 228 14.30 -9.09 3.79
C GLY A 228 13.44 -9.54 4.97
N GLY A 229 12.53 -10.46 4.74
CA GLY A 229 11.61 -11.00 5.73
C GLY A 229 10.15 -10.73 5.40
N ALA A 230 9.23 -11.05 6.31
CA ALA A 230 7.79 -11.04 6.09
C ALA A 230 7.21 -9.70 5.60
N GLY A 231 7.84 -8.58 5.95
CA GLY A 231 7.42 -7.24 5.49
C GLY A 231 8.03 -6.79 4.16
N TYR A 232 8.84 -7.63 3.50
CA TYR A 232 9.58 -7.31 2.27
C TYR A 232 9.08 -8.17 1.11
N TYR A 233 7.87 -7.93 0.69
CA TYR A 233 7.23 -8.64 -0.40
C TYR A 233 7.08 -7.76 -1.63
N TYR A 234 6.89 -8.38 -2.79
CA TYR A 234 6.70 -7.67 -4.05
C TYR A 234 5.92 -8.50 -5.06
N ARG A 235 5.38 -7.82 -6.07
CA ARG A 235 4.77 -8.42 -7.25
C ARG A 235 5.56 -7.97 -8.47
N LEU A 236 6.14 -8.93 -9.18
CA LEU A 236 6.92 -8.69 -10.37
C LEU A 236 6.09 -9.08 -11.60
N ALA A 237 5.80 -8.10 -12.45
CA ALA A 237 5.08 -8.31 -13.71
C ALA A 237 6.01 -8.08 -14.90
N VAL A 238 5.88 -8.88 -15.95
CA VAL A 238 6.45 -8.63 -17.26
C VAL A 238 5.30 -8.50 -18.25
N ARG A 239 5.16 -7.31 -18.85
CA ARG A 239 4.12 -7.02 -19.85
C ARG A 239 4.75 -6.73 -21.19
N GLN A 240 4.19 -7.30 -22.26
CA GLN A 240 4.44 -6.84 -23.62
C GLN A 240 3.50 -5.71 -23.94
N LEU A 241 4.01 -4.61 -24.47
CA LEU A 241 3.23 -3.46 -24.91
C LEU A 241 3.48 -3.15 -26.39
N SER A 242 2.48 -2.60 -27.06
CA SER A 242 2.69 -1.96 -28.36
C SER A 242 3.47 -0.65 -28.20
N ALA A 243 4.08 -0.18 -29.27
CA ALA A 243 4.97 1.00 -29.22
C ALA A 243 4.23 2.28 -28.75
N ASP A 244 2.97 2.41 -29.11
CA ASP A 244 2.07 3.52 -28.84
C ASP A 244 1.28 3.39 -27.53
N GLN A 245 1.34 2.22 -26.87
CA GLN A 245 0.60 2.00 -25.65
C GLN A 245 1.26 2.72 -24.47
N SER A 246 0.44 3.44 -23.68
CA SER A 246 0.92 4.10 -22.46
C SER A 246 1.37 3.08 -21.41
N LEU A 247 2.30 3.51 -20.54
CA LEU A 247 2.73 2.69 -19.39
C LEU A 247 1.54 2.38 -18.49
N PRO A 248 1.46 1.17 -17.91
CA PRO A 248 0.42 0.83 -16.96
C PRO A 248 0.51 1.76 -15.75
N ALA A 249 -0.63 2.30 -15.33
CA ALA A 249 -0.71 2.99 -14.06
C ALA A 249 -0.42 1.97 -12.94
N LEU A 250 0.56 2.27 -12.09
CA LEU A 250 0.80 1.48 -10.89
C LEU A 250 -0.38 1.70 -9.95
N ALA A 251 -1.07 0.62 -9.62
CA ALA A 251 -2.14 0.69 -8.64
C ALA A 251 -1.56 1.11 -7.28
N SER A 252 -2.16 2.07 -6.62
CA SER A 252 -1.80 2.46 -5.26
C SER A 252 -2.97 2.22 -4.34
N ILE A 253 -2.74 1.64 -3.18
CA ILE A 253 -3.77 1.33 -2.21
C ILE A 253 -4.08 2.44 -1.28
N ARG A 254 -3.21 3.35 -1.14
CA ARG A 254 -3.60 4.46 -0.31
C ARG A 254 -4.67 5.21 -1.09
N PRO A 255 -5.97 4.83 -0.94
CA PRO A 255 -6.97 5.79 -1.28
C PRO A 255 -6.54 7.00 -0.48
N VAL A 256 -6.20 8.06 -1.17
CA VAL A 256 -5.95 9.34 -0.52
C VAL A 256 -7.28 9.75 0.09
N ARG A 257 -7.59 9.16 1.24
CA ARG A 257 -8.76 9.49 2.04
C ARG A 257 -8.31 10.47 3.10
N SER A 258 -8.14 11.71 2.69
CA SER A 258 -8.49 12.79 3.58
C SER A 258 -10.00 13.00 3.47
N PHE A 259 -10.62 13.73 4.40
CA PHE A 259 -12.05 14.05 4.28
C PHE A 259 -12.35 14.90 3.03
N SER A 260 -11.36 15.43 2.37
CA SER A 260 -11.42 16.23 1.14
C SER A 260 -11.02 15.48 -0.13
N TRP A 261 -10.49 14.26 -0.02
CA TRP A 261 -10.02 13.50 -1.17
C TRP A 261 -10.58 12.06 -1.21
N PRO A 262 -10.99 11.53 -2.38
CA PRO A 262 -11.15 12.28 -3.64
C PRO A 262 -12.19 13.38 -3.48
N PRO A 263 -12.02 14.55 -4.14
CA PRO A 263 -12.96 15.64 -4.01
C PRO A 263 -14.36 15.19 -4.50
N THR A 264 -15.35 15.44 -3.66
CA THR A 264 -16.76 15.09 -3.97
C THR A 264 -17.54 16.35 -4.29
N GLY A 265 -18.47 16.25 -5.25
CA GLY A 265 -19.33 17.37 -5.62
C GLY A 265 -18.66 18.46 -6.45
N LEU A 266 -17.48 18.18 -7.03
CA LEU A 266 -16.88 19.11 -7.99
C LEU A 266 -17.72 19.21 -9.27
N PRO A 267 -17.79 20.40 -9.87
CA PRO A 267 -18.36 20.57 -11.20
C PRO A 267 -17.60 19.71 -12.23
N ALA A 268 -18.29 19.28 -13.29
CA ALA A 268 -17.67 18.45 -14.33
C ALA A 268 -16.43 19.07 -15.00
N LEU A 269 -16.37 20.40 -15.05
CA LEU A 269 -15.25 21.17 -15.60
C LEU A 269 -14.15 21.50 -14.58
N ALA A 270 -14.26 21.03 -13.35
CA ALA A 270 -13.27 21.31 -12.31
C ALA A 270 -12.06 20.36 -12.36
N SER A 271 -12.11 19.30 -13.15
CA SER A 271 -10.95 18.43 -13.40
C SER A 271 -10.13 19.02 -14.54
N LEU A 272 -8.90 19.41 -14.24
CA LEU A 272 -7.99 20.09 -15.14
C LEU A 272 -6.73 19.27 -15.32
N SER A 273 -6.12 19.37 -16.50
CA SER A 273 -4.75 18.90 -16.71
C SER A 273 -3.81 20.07 -16.64
N GLU A 274 -2.64 19.82 -16.08
CA GLU A 274 -1.53 20.76 -16.13
C GLU A 274 -1.14 21.07 -17.58
N HIS A 275 -0.82 22.32 -17.83
CA HIS A 275 -0.21 22.72 -19.08
C HIS A 275 1.30 22.55 -18.97
N GLN A 276 1.84 21.51 -19.59
CA GLN A 276 3.28 21.29 -19.70
C GLN A 276 3.86 22.21 -20.79
N PRO A 277 4.58 23.25 -20.44
CA PRO A 277 5.38 23.94 -21.44
C PRO A 277 6.59 23.09 -21.81
N GLU A 278 6.89 22.96 -23.10
CA GLU A 278 8.07 22.23 -23.58
C GLU A 278 9.41 22.80 -23.04
N SER A 279 9.41 23.93 -22.44
CA SER A 279 10.54 24.51 -21.71
C SER A 279 10.08 25.67 -20.85
N SER A 280 10.41 25.64 -19.61
CA SER A 280 10.72 26.77 -18.73
C SER A 280 9.88 26.94 -17.48
N ALA A 281 10.61 27.08 -16.37
CA ALA A 281 10.15 27.66 -15.14
C ALA A 281 9.39 28.98 -15.39
N GLY A 282 8.16 29.08 -14.87
CA GLY A 282 7.47 30.35 -14.75
C GLY A 282 6.24 30.59 -15.61
N VAL A 283 5.72 29.61 -16.33
CA VAL A 283 4.39 29.77 -16.94
C VAL A 283 3.32 29.54 -15.85
N VAL A 284 2.56 30.58 -15.55
CA VAL A 284 1.47 30.54 -14.59
C VAL A 284 0.22 30.03 -15.25
N GLN A 285 -0.36 28.93 -14.74
CA GLN A 285 -1.65 28.41 -15.19
C GLN A 285 -2.77 28.98 -14.30
N PRO A 286 -3.72 29.77 -14.85
CA PRO A 286 -4.87 30.21 -14.09
C PRO A 286 -5.83 29.07 -13.84
N ILE A 287 -6.31 28.93 -12.59
CA ILE A 287 -7.28 27.92 -12.20
C ILE A 287 -8.48 28.58 -11.50
N THR A 288 -9.64 27.93 -11.59
CA THR A 288 -10.86 28.37 -10.91
C THR A 288 -11.21 27.39 -9.80
N LEU A 289 -11.36 27.89 -8.59
CA LEU A 289 -11.69 27.08 -7.42
C LEU A 289 -13.20 26.82 -7.28
N PRO A 290 -13.62 25.66 -6.77
CA PRO A 290 -12.82 24.48 -6.46
C PRO A 290 -12.40 23.68 -7.70
N CYS A 291 -11.22 23.08 -7.70
CA CYS A 291 -10.75 22.28 -8.83
C CYS A 291 -9.88 21.11 -8.36
N ASP A 292 -9.69 20.13 -9.26
CA ASP A 292 -8.75 19.01 -9.16
C ASP A 292 -7.80 19.08 -10.35
N VAL A 293 -6.52 19.27 -10.10
CA VAL A 293 -5.50 19.41 -11.15
C VAL A 293 -4.63 18.16 -11.19
N GLN A 294 -4.53 17.55 -12.36
CA GLN A 294 -3.62 16.43 -12.62
C GLN A 294 -2.38 16.96 -13.35
N GLY A 295 -1.21 16.68 -12.78
CA GLY A 295 0.07 17.13 -13.32
C GLY A 295 1.18 16.10 -13.16
N SER A 296 2.36 16.42 -13.70
CA SER A 296 3.56 15.61 -13.60
C SER A 296 4.80 16.49 -13.67
N PHE A 297 5.82 16.18 -12.89
CA PHE A 297 7.10 16.87 -12.98
C PHE A 297 7.90 16.33 -14.18
N ALA A 298 8.21 17.19 -15.14
CA ALA A 298 8.98 16.84 -16.32
C ALA A 298 10.46 16.59 -16.00
N THR A 299 11.00 17.31 -15.01
CA THR A 299 12.39 17.22 -14.55
C THR A 299 12.50 17.21 -13.03
N ALA A 300 13.66 16.86 -12.49
CA ALA A 300 13.89 16.79 -11.03
C ALA A 300 13.80 18.16 -10.30
N ALA A 301 13.84 19.27 -11.01
CA ALA A 301 13.73 20.62 -10.45
C ALA A 301 12.52 21.37 -11.01
N ASP A 302 11.54 20.65 -11.52
CA ASP A 302 10.33 21.21 -12.07
C ASP A 302 9.49 21.92 -11.01
N THR A 303 8.85 23.01 -11.41
CA THR A 303 8.00 23.80 -10.54
C THR A 303 6.77 24.26 -11.31
N ASP A 304 5.62 23.77 -10.91
CA ASP A 304 4.34 24.13 -11.50
C ASP A 304 3.73 25.27 -10.72
N VAL A 305 3.30 26.32 -11.43
CA VAL A 305 2.74 27.52 -10.82
C VAL A 305 1.28 27.68 -11.24
N PHE A 306 0.39 27.66 -10.26
CA PHE A 306 -1.04 27.86 -10.46
C PHE A 306 -1.48 29.18 -9.81
N GLU A 307 -2.28 29.98 -10.52
CA GLU A 307 -2.86 31.21 -10.01
C GLU A 307 -4.37 31.07 -9.82
N PHE A 308 -4.85 31.51 -8.67
CA PHE A 308 -6.29 31.52 -8.37
C PHE A 308 -6.70 32.78 -7.60
N THR A 309 -7.95 33.14 -7.70
CA THR A 309 -8.54 34.25 -6.96
C THR A 309 -9.30 33.75 -5.75
N ALA A 310 -8.95 34.26 -4.57
CA ALA A 310 -9.66 34.02 -3.32
C ALA A 310 -10.11 35.32 -2.69
N LYS A 311 -11.28 35.34 -2.05
CA LYS A 311 -11.85 36.50 -1.36
C LYS A 311 -11.49 36.49 0.12
N LYS A 312 -11.39 37.65 0.73
CA LYS A 312 -11.18 37.78 2.17
C LYS A 312 -12.26 37.05 2.96
N GLY A 313 -11.85 36.13 3.82
CA GLY A 313 -12.74 35.32 4.67
C GLY A 313 -13.10 33.95 4.09
N GLU A 314 -12.77 33.66 2.86
CA GLU A 314 -12.88 32.31 2.32
C GLU A 314 -11.80 31.40 2.93
N VAL A 315 -12.16 30.15 3.17
CA VAL A 315 -11.25 29.09 3.65
C VAL A 315 -11.15 28.04 2.57
N TRP A 316 -9.95 27.81 2.09
CA TRP A 316 -9.65 26.82 1.06
C TRP A 316 -8.74 25.73 1.60
N TRP A 317 -9.01 24.51 1.21
CA TRP A 317 -8.18 23.37 1.51
C TRP A 317 -7.37 23.01 0.27
N VAL A 318 -6.05 22.99 0.40
CA VAL A 318 -5.15 22.58 -0.67
C VAL A 318 -4.48 21.27 -0.28
N GLU A 319 -4.58 20.29 -1.12
CA GLU A 319 -3.98 18.97 -0.90
C GLU A 319 -3.28 18.49 -2.17
N VAL A 320 -2.07 17.95 -2.00
CA VAL A 320 -1.32 17.31 -3.08
C VAL A 320 -1.15 15.84 -2.75
N ALA A 321 -1.51 15.01 -3.71
CA ALA A 321 -1.37 13.58 -3.62
C ALA A 321 -0.41 13.09 -4.71
N SER A 322 0.71 12.49 -4.35
CA SER A 322 1.70 11.96 -5.26
C SER A 322 2.25 10.61 -4.77
N GLU A 323 3.15 10.60 -3.80
CA GLU A 323 3.68 9.36 -3.21
C GLU A 323 2.55 8.45 -2.72
N ARG A 324 1.50 9.02 -2.14
CA ARG A 324 0.29 8.29 -1.71
C ARG A 324 -0.48 7.62 -2.87
N LEU A 325 -0.26 8.06 -4.10
CA LEU A 325 -0.78 7.43 -5.32
C LEU A 325 0.21 6.39 -5.90
N GLY A 326 1.28 6.06 -5.17
CA GLY A 326 2.31 5.14 -5.62
C GLY A 326 3.30 5.76 -6.62
N ARG A 327 3.35 7.11 -6.71
CA ARG A 327 4.28 7.82 -7.59
C ARG A 327 5.56 8.16 -6.84
N PRO A 328 6.74 8.07 -7.49
CA PRO A 328 8.04 8.30 -6.84
C PRO A 328 8.37 9.80 -6.75
N THR A 329 7.44 10.62 -6.28
CA THR A 329 7.62 12.06 -6.13
C THR A 329 7.23 12.50 -4.73
N ASP A 330 7.98 13.47 -4.18
CA ASP A 330 7.76 14.11 -2.89
C ASP A 330 7.55 15.61 -3.12
N PRO A 331 6.32 16.04 -3.53
CA PRO A 331 6.04 17.42 -3.89
C PRO A 331 5.96 18.32 -2.65
N ALA A 332 6.54 19.49 -2.74
CA ALA A 332 6.36 20.59 -1.80
C ALA A 332 5.38 21.61 -2.36
N VAL A 333 4.50 22.15 -1.53
CA VAL A 333 3.54 23.20 -1.91
C VAL A 333 3.87 24.50 -1.19
N VAL A 334 3.94 25.58 -1.94
CA VAL A 334 4.09 26.92 -1.39
C VAL A 334 2.93 27.79 -1.88
N ILE A 335 2.22 28.44 -0.96
CA ILE A 335 1.15 29.39 -1.29
C ILE A 335 1.66 30.80 -1.02
N GLN A 336 1.59 31.65 -2.04
CA GLN A 336 2.03 33.04 -1.96
C GLN A 336 0.90 33.97 -2.39
N ARG A 337 0.88 35.14 -1.81
CA ARG A 337 0.03 36.24 -2.29
C ARG A 337 0.80 37.06 -3.34
N VAL A 338 0.19 37.19 -4.48
CA VAL A 338 0.69 38.04 -5.57
C VAL A 338 0.07 39.45 -5.49
#